data_7ff682c9b336af2685a72d35c37003eb
#
_entry.id   7ff682c9b336af2685a72d35c37003eb
#
_cell.length_a   1.000
_cell.length_b   1.000
_cell.length_c   1.000
_cell.angle_alpha   90.00
_cell.angle_beta   90.00
_cell.angle_gamma   90.00
#
_symmetry.space_group_name_H-M   'P 1'
#
loop_
_entity.id
_entity.type
_entity.pdbx_description
1 polymer ?
#
loop_
_entity_poly.entity_id
_entity_poly.type
_entity_poly.pdbx_seq_one_letter_code
_entity_poly.pdbx_strand_id
1 'polypeptide(L)'
;MNTVYDERAAGRTPCSDSTVSRAPETALDASPPSSRRALRTPRPLPDTSRRVLVMAIVNRTRDSFFDEGRTWDLEAAVTAGLAAGRDGADLIDVGGVKFAPGEPVPAQEESDRVVPVVAALREQLPEHVLLSVDTFHAAVARDALAAGADLINDTTGLSDPRMATTVAAAGASLILTHSAAQPRQPLPHPQYDDVVTEVRNFLADRLDRALAAGIPRERIVLDPGPDLNKSTVQTLEVMRGLHEYAAFGLPLLAALSRKDFVGEALGLAKQERLEGSLAAAAWAVQHGARMLRVHDVQATVRLARMLEVLSGWREPAGPLIHNV
;
A
#
# COMPACT_ATOMS: atom_id res chain seq x y z
N MET A 1 10.61 73.96 -17.28
CA MET A 1 11.99 74.39 -17.47
C MET A 1 12.71 73.28 -18.15
N ASN A 2 12.77 73.38 -19.45
CA ASN A 2 13.87 73.88 -20.31
C ASN A 2 15.08 72.97 -20.16
N THR A 3 15.69 72.40 -21.12
CA THR A 3 15.87 72.60 -22.58
C THR A 3 16.78 71.45 -23.05
N VAL A 4 16.55 70.71 -24.09
CA VAL A 4 16.69 70.94 -25.52
C VAL A 4 18.18 70.94 -26.03
N TYR A 5 18.33 70.25 -27.18
CA TYR A 5 19.35 70.41 -28.28
C TYR A 5 20.61 69.55 -28.14
N ASP A 6 21.22 69.10 -29.19
CA ASP A 6 20.92 68.96 -30.63
C ASP A 6 22.13 68.28 -31.31
N GLU A 7 21.83 67.55 -32.33
CA GLU A 7 22.37 67.38 -33.67
C GLU A 7 23.85 67.16 -34.02
N ARG A 8 23.93 66.23 -34.96
CA ARG A 8 24.71 66.20 -36.21
C ARG A 8 26.20 65.77 -36.13
N ALA A 9 26.75 65.14 -37.11
CA ALA A 9 26.41 64.63 -38.44
C ALA A 9 27.57 63.77 -38.99
N ALA A 10 27.22 62.87 -39.88
CA ALA A 10 27.86 62.52 -41.15
C ALA A 10 29.33 62.08 -41.24
N GLY A 11 29.54 60.92 -41.95
CA GLY A 11 30.78 60.60 -42.62
C GLY A 11 30.88 59.16 -43.19
N ARG A 12 30.30 58.93 -44.35
CA ARG A 12 30.68 58.11 -45.49
C ARG A 12 31.65 56.92 -45.32
N THR A 13 31.13 55.77 -45.76
CA THR A 13 31.72 54.56 -46.47
C THR A 13 33.06 54.71 -47.21
N PRO A 14 33.76 53.59 -47.68
CA PRO A 14 33.25 52.28 -48.06
C PRO A 14 34.23 51.07 -47.88
N CYS A 15 33.65 49.88 -48.12
CA CYS A 15 34.19 48.63 -48.67
C CYS A 15 35.46 48.01 -48.12
N SER A 16 35.34 46.77 -47.63
CA SER A 16 36.09 45.64 -48.22
C SER A 16 35.46 44.30 -47.80
N ASP A 17 35.31 43.44 -48.82
CA ASP A 17 34.94 42.02 -48.73
C ASP A 17 35.84 41.23 -47.77
N SER A 18 35.23 40.41 -46.93
CA SER A 18 35.92 39.19 -46.51
C SER A 18 34.86 38.10 -46.21
N THR A 19 34.88 37.13 -47.08
CA THR A 19 34.21 35.84 -47.01
C THR A 19 34.47 35.15 -45.68
N VAL A 20 33.46 35.00 -44.84
CA VAL A 20 33.48 34.12 -43.66
C VAL A 20 32.70 32.89 -43.99
N SER A 21 33.46 31.78 -44.08
CA SER A 21 33.03 30.44 -44.24
C SER A 21 32.01 30.02 -43.15
N ARG A 22 30.81 29.62 -43.57
CA ARG A 22 29.77 29.06 -42.74
C ARG A 22 30.17 27.63 -42.38
N ALA A 23 30.44 27.36 -41.09
CA ALA A 23 30.53 26.02 -40.56
C ALA A 23 29.14 25.35 -40.56
N PRO A 24 29.01 24.04 -40.77
CA PRO A 24 27.72 23.36 -40.78
C PRO A 24 27.14 23.32 -39.37
N GLU A 25 25.90 23.77 -39.23
CA GLU A 25 25.05 23.51 -38.08
C GLU A 25 24.87 21.97 -37.95
N THR A 26 25.50 21.38 -36.97
CA THR A 26 25.15 20.04 -36.50
C THR A 26 23.76 20.10 -35.92
N ALA A 27 22.79 19.62 -36.67
CA ALA A 27 21.44 19.31 -36.16
C ALA A 27 21.60 18.35 -34.97
N LEU A 28 21.30 18.82 -33.77
CA LEU A 28 21.08 17.97 -32.61
C LEU A 28 19.87 17.10 -32.93
N ASP A 29 20.13 15.85 -33.24
CA ASP A 29 19.14 14.78 -33.39
C ASP A 29 18.44 14.59 -32.04
N ALA A 30 17.33 15.30 -31.85
CA ALA A 30 16.44 15.09 -30.76
C ALA A 30 15.63 13.83 -31.04
N SER A 31 16.25 12.67 -30.85
CA SER A 31 15.53 11.41 -30.78
C SER A 31 14.49 11.54 -29.63
N PRO A 32 13.23 11.24 -29.88
CA PRO A 32 12.23 11.26 -28.81
C PRO A 32 12.63 10.21 -27.76
N PRO A 33 12.37 10.47 -26.45
CA PRO A 33 12.70 9.49 -25.42
C PRO A 33 11.98 8.18 -25.75
N SER A 34 12.76 7.19 -26.13
CA SER A 34 12.28 5.86 -26.46
C SER A 34 11.81 5.15 -25.19
N SER A 35 10.78 4.38 -25.37
CA SER A 35 10.12 3.42 -24.53
C SER A 35 9.04 4.00 -23.60
N ARG A 36 7.81 4.01 -24.12
CA ARG A 36 6.65 3.69 -23.30
C ARG A 36 6.95 2.31 -22.70
N ARG A 37 7.41 2.29 -21.43
CA ARG A 37 7.55 1.04 -20.67
C ARG A 37 6.20 0.36 -20.76
N ALA A 38 6.12 -0.81 -21.37
CA ALA A 38 4.87 -1.55 -21.46
C ALA A 38 4.27 -1.66 -20.06
N LEU A 39 3.01 -1.26 -19.89
CA LEU A 39 2.32 -1.36 -18.61
C LEU A 39 2.43 -2.80 -18.14
N ARG A 40 3.08 -3.00 -17.01
CA ARG A 40 3.25 -4.34 -16.46
C ARG A 40 1.91 -4.81 -15.92
N THR A 41 1.48 -6.00 -16.32
CA THR A 41 0.26 -6.60 -15.79
C THR A 41 0.43 -6.93 -14.31
N PRO A 42 -0.47 -6.49 -13.43
CA PRO A 42 -0.46 -6.84 -12.02
C PRO A 42 -0.51 -8.36 -11.82
N ARG A 43 0.33 -8.86 -10.92
CA ARG A 43 0.42 -10.30 -10.66
C ARG A 43 -0.75 -10.76 -9.77
N PRO A 44 -1.21 -11.99 -9.93
CA PRO A 44 -2.25 -12.55 -9.07
C PRO A 44 -1.73 -12.80 -7.65
N LEU A 45 -2.66 -12.86 -6.71
CA LEU A 45 -2.36 -13.35 -5.36
C LEU A 45 -1.94 -14.83 -5.44
N PRO A 46 -0.96 -15.27 -4.63
CA PRO A 46 -0.66 -16.69 -4.47
C PRO A 46 -1.87 -17.45 -3.91
N ASP A 47 -1.95 -18.73 -4.19
CA ASP A 47 -2.95 -19.60 -3.55
C ASP A 47 -2.79 -19.55 -2.02
N THR A 48 -3.87 -19.19 -1.33
CA THR A 48 -3.95 -19.05 0.11
C THR A 48 -4.65 -20.22 0.80
N SER A 49 -5.06 -21.26 0.07
CA SER A 49 -5.79 -22.42 0.64
C SER A 49 -4.98 -23.15 1.73
N ARG A 50 -3.66 -23.20 1.57
CA ARG A 50 -2.69 -23.83 2.50
C ARG A 50 -1.48 -22.95 2.77
N ARG A 51 -1.68 -21.63 2.77
CA ARG A 51 -0.60 -20.66 2.99
C ARG A 51 -1.13 -19.43 3.70
N VAL A 52 -0.29 -18.88 4.57
CA VAL A 52 -0.51 -17.59 5.22
C VAL A 52 0.45 -16.58 4.60
N LEU A 53 -0.09 -15.54 3.97
CA LEU A 53 0.70 -14.46 3.40
C LEU A 53 1.04 -13.45 4.50
N VAL A 54 2.28 -12.97 4.52
CA VAL A 54 2.74 -11.91 5.41
C VAL A 54 2.95 -10.64 4.59
N MET A 55 2.20 -9.58 4.94
CA MET A 55 2.24 -8.27 4.32
C MET A 55 2.95 -7.30 5.25
N ALA A 56 4.09 -6.77 4.82
CA ALA A 56 4.86 -5.80 5.57
C ALA A 56 4.34 -4.38 5.36
N ILE A 57 4.21 -3.61 6.43
CA ILE A 57 3.81 -2.20 6.39
C ILE A 57 5.05 -1.33 6.13
N VAL A 58 5.00 -0.50 5.08
CA VAL A 58 6.00 0.52 4.78
C VAL A 58 5.29 1.87 4.64
N ASN A 59 5.44 2.73 5.63
CA ASN A 59 4.80 4.04 5.64
C ASN A 59 5.78 5.13 5.21
N ARG A 60 5.35 5.98 4.27
CA ARG A 60 6.02 7.22 3.87
C ARG A 60 5.15 8.41 4.27
N THR A 61 5.16 8.75 5.57
CA THR A 61 4.33 9.82 6.14
C THR A 61 5.20 10.92 6.76
N ARG A 62 4.71 12.18 6.76
CA ARG A 62 5.42 13.39 7.22
C ARG A 62 5.91 13.38 8.67
N ASP A 63 5.43 12.46 9.51
CA ASP A 63 5.74 12.44 10.95
C ASP A 63 6.96 11.58 11.34
N SER A 64 7.79 11.17 10.41
CA SER A 64 9.14 10.74 10.74
C SER A 64 9.95 11.98 11.10
N PHE A 65 10.19 12.19 12.38
CA PHE A 65 10.68 13.39 13.07
C PHE A 65 12.07 13.92 12.64
N PHE A 66 12.57 13.57 11.49
CA PHE A 66 13.90 13.98 11.00
C PHE A 66 13.86 14.17 9.49
N ASP A 67 13.24 15.26 8.99
CA ASP A 67 13.38 15.45 7.55
C ASP A 67 13.26 16.87 7.01
N GLU A 68 14.38 17.42 6.62
CA GLU A 68 14.47 18.52 5.66
C GLU A 68 14.71 18.03 4.19
N GLY A 69 14.69 16.70 3.92
CA GLY A 69 15.01 16.15 2.61
C GLY A 69 14.05 15.09 2.07
N ARG A 70 13.27 15.41 1.02
CA ARG A 70 12.38 14.47 0.31
C ARG A 70 13.07 13.16 -0.15
N THR A 71 14.38 13.18 -0.31
CA THR A 71 15.20 12.04 -0.77
C THR A 71 15.42 11.02 0.32
N TRP A 72 15.66 11.48 1.57
CA TRP A 72 15.85 10.59 2.71
C TRP A 72 14.62 9.71 2.99
N ASP A 73 13.41 10.29 2.93
CA ASP A 73 12.14 9.56 3.10
C ASP A 73 11.97 8.44 2.07
N LEU A 74 12.34 8.67 0.81
CA LEU A 74 12.28 7.69 -0.25
C LEU A 74 13.25 6.54 0.01
N GLU A 75 14.52 6.85 0.28
CA GLU A 75 15.56 5.85 0.55
C GLU A 75 15.25 5.00 1.78
N ALA A 76 14.75 5.62 2.85
CA ALA A 76 14.33 4.92 4.06
C ALA A 76 13.16 3.97 3.78
N ALA A 77 12.14 4.40 3.05
CA ALA A 77 11.00 3.56 2.68
C ALA A 77 11.41 2.39 1.78
N VAL A 78 12.26 2.64 0.79
CA VAL A 78 12.79 1.59 -0.11
C VAL A 78 13.64 0.61 0.69
N THR A 79 14.53 1.09 1.56
CA THR A 79 15.38 0.25 2.42
C THR A 79 14.54 -0.64 3.32
N ALA A 80 13.49 -0.09 3.95
CA ALA A 80 12.57 -0.83 4.80
C ALA A 80 11.81 -1.91 4.00
N GLY A 81 11.32 -1.59 2.81
CA GLY A 81 10.65 -2.56 1.94
C GLY A 81 11.56 -3.70 1.50
N LEU A 82 12.82 -3.39 1.12
CA LEU A 82 13.81 -4.40 0.77
C LEU A 82 14.20 -5.27 1.97
N ALA A 83 14.31 -4.69 3.18
CA ALA A 83 14.55 -5.45 4.41
C ALA A 83 13.38 -6.39 4.69
N ALA A 84 12.14 -5.92 4.60
CA ALA A 84 10.96 -6.74 4.78
C ALA A 84 10.89 -7.92 3.78
N GLY A 85 11.28 -7.69 2.52
CA GLY A 85 11.40 -8.76 1.53
C GLY A 85 12.44 -9.81 1.92
N ARG A 86 13.62 -9.39 2.44
CA ARG A 86 14.65 -10.31 2.96
C ARG A 86 14.18 -11.07 4.21
N ASP A 87 13.36 -10.44 5.05
CA ASP A 87 12.76 -11.05 6.24
C ASP A 87 11.63 -12.05 5.90
N GLY A 88 11.30 -12.20 4.63
CA GLY A 88 10.38 -13.22 4.12
C GLY A 88 8.93 -12.73 3.97
N ALA A 89 8.69 -11.42 3.88
CA ALA A 89 7.39 -10.88 3.52
C ALA A 89 6.97 -11.36 2.13
N ASP A 90 5.72 -11.76 1.99
CA ASP A 90 5.11 -12.13 0.71
C ASP A 90 4.63 -10.88 -0.06
N LEU A 91 4.27 -9.82 0.69
CA LEU A 91 3.82 -8.53 0.15
C LEU A 91 4.48 -7.37 0.91
N ILE A 92 4.68 -6.26 0.18
CA ILE A 92 5.05 -4.97 0.78
C ILE A 92 3.89 -4.00 0.53
N ASP A 93 3.33 -3.41 1.59
CA ASP A 93 2.21 -2.48 1.53
C ASP A 93 2.70 -1.06 1.80
N VAL A 94 2.67 -0.22 0.76
CA VAL A 94 3.19 1.15 0.79
C VAL A 94 2.06 2.12 1.05
N GLY A 95 2.13 2.86 2.17
CA GLY A 95 1.16 3.88 2.53
C GLY A 95 1.77 5.29 2.54
N GLY A 96 1.09 6.24 1.88
CA GLY A 96 1.47 7.67 1.84
C GLY A 96 0.70 8.55 2.83
N VAL A 97 -0.40 8.03 3.38
CA VAL A 97 -1.32 8.74 4.28
C VAL A 97 -1.64 7.86 5.48
N LYS A 98 -1.57 8.42 6.69
CA LYS A 98 -2.01 7.70 7.89
C LYS A 98 -3.53 7.53 7.86
N PHE A 99 -4.03 6.39 8.29
CA PHE A 99 -5.47 6.17 8.49
C PHE A 99 -6.06 7.11 9.57
N ALA A 100 -5.26 7.52 10.55
CA ALA A 100 -5.70 8.36 11.66
C ALA A 100 -6.35 9.68 11.19
N PRO A 101 -7.30 10.23 11.98
CA PRO A 101 -7.90 11.54 11.70
C PRO A 101 -6.86 12.65 11.51
N GLY A 102 -7.17 13.63 10.66
CA GLY A 102 -6.30 14.77 10.36
C GLY A 102 -6.68 15.47 9.07
N GLU A 103 -5.88 16.46 8.69
CA GLU A 103 -6.12 17.21 7.45
C GLU A 103 -6.14 16.29 6.23
N PRO A 104 -7.05 16.52 5.29
CA PRO A 104 -7.06 15.80 4.02
C PRO A 104 -5.72 15.95 3.28
N VAL A 105 -5.23 14.85 2.73
CA VAL A 105 -4.05 14.87 1.87
C VAL A 105 -4.53 14.81 0.42
N PRO A 106 -4.15 15.79 -0.45
CA PRO A 106 -4.51 15.75 -1.85
C PRO A 106 -3.96 14.48 -2.54
N ALA A 107 -4.74 13.90 -3.47
CA ALA A 107 -4.33 12.70 -4.20
C ALA A 107 -2.97 12.87 -4.92
N GLN A 108 -2.67 14.06 -5.46
CA GLN A 108 -1.37 14.32 -6.08
C GLN A 108 -0.22 14.23 -5.08
N GLU A 109 -0.39 14.81 -3.89
CA GLU A 109 0.63 14.75 -2.83
C GLU A 109 0.85 13.29 -2.34
N GLU A 110 -0.21 12.51 -2.26
CA GLU A 110 -0.12 11.08 -1.95
C GLU A 110 0.58 10.30 -3.07
N SER A 111 0.24 10.55 -4.35
CA SER A 111 0.95 9.97 -5.50
C SER A 111 2.44 10.28 -5.47
N ASP A 112 2.82 11.53 -5.20
CA ASP A 112 4.23 11.96 -5.12
C ASP A 112 4.99 11.24 -3.99
N ARG A 113 4.28 10.76 -2.98
CA ARG A 113 4.87 9.98 -1.89
C ARG A 113 5.00 8.51 -2.24
N VAL A 114 3.96 7.86 -2.77
CA VAL A 114 3.93 6.39 -2.91
C VAL A 114 4.51 5.90 -4.24
N VAL A 115 4.25 6.59 -5.33
CA VAL A 115 4.63 6.13 -6.68
C VAL A 115 6.13 5.93 -6.85
N PRO A 116 7.02 6.85 -6.39
CA PRO A 116 8.47 6.63 -6.47
C PRO A 116 8.95 5.43 -5.63
N VAL A 117 8.32 5.16 -4.49
CA VAL A 117 8.66 3.99 -3.64
C VAL A 117 8.28 2.70 -4.36
N VAL A 118 7.06 2.63 -4.91
CA VAL A 118 6.59 1.47 -5.68
C VAL A 118 7.52 1.18 -6.86
N ALA A 119 7.88 2.21 -7.64
CA ALA A 119 8.77 2.05 -8.79
C ALA A 119 10.16 1.51 -8.38
N ALA A 120 10.76 2.09 -7.34
CA ALA A 120 12.08 1.69 -6.85
C ALA A 120 12.07 0.27 -6.23
N LEU A 121 11.03 -0.09 -5.47
CA LEU A 121 10.87 -1.43 -4.93
C LEU A 121 10.65 -2.46 -6.05
N ARG A 122 9.87 -2.11 -7.07
CA ARG A 122 9.59 -3.02 -8.19
C ARG A 122 10.82 -3.40 -8.99
N GLU A 123 11.81 -2.53 -9.06
CA GLU A 123 13.08 -2.79 -9.74
C GLU A 123 14.01 -3.71 -8.94
N GLN A 124 13.90 -3.72 -7.62
CA GLN A 124 14.87 -4.36 -6.73
C GLN A 124 14.33 -5.60 -6.02
N LEU A 125 13.02 -5.71 -5.82
CA LEU A 125 12.42 -6.87 -5.15
C LEU A 125 12.33 -8.07 -6.08
N PRO A 126 12.50 -9.29 -5.53
CA PRO A 126 12.24 -10.53 -6.27
C PRO A 126 10.82 -10.57 -6.84
N GLU A 127 10.64 -11.26 -7.96
CA GLU A 127 9.34 -11.30 -8.64
C GLU A 127 8.21 -11.92 -7.79
N HIS A 128 8.53 -12.81 -6.86
CA HIS A 128 7.54 -13.44 -6.01
C HIS A 128 7.01 -12.52 -4.89
N VAL A 129 7.67 -11.40 -4.59
CA VAL A 129 7.20 -10.41 -3.62
C VAL A 129 6.25 -9.44 -4.32
N LEU A 130 5.00 -9.38 -3.88
CA LEU A 130 3.98 -8.49 -4.42
C LEU A 130 4.08 -7.09 -3.81
N LEU A 131 3.63 -6.09 -4.56
CA LEU A 131 3.51 -4.70 -4.08
C LEU A 131 2.06 -4.31 -3.95
N SER A 132 1.70 -3.85 -2.75
CA SER A 132 0.42 -3.28 -2.38
C SER A 132 0.56 -1.78 -2.16
N VAL A 133 -0.49 -1.02 -2.42
CA VAL A 133 -0.57 0.39 -2.04
C VAL A 133 -1.82 0.63 -1.20
N ASP A 134 -1.62 1.14 0.03
CA ASP A 134 -2.68 1.57 0.94
C ASP A 134 -3.14 2.98 0.52
N THR A 135 -4.27 3.05 -0.14
CA THR A 135 -4.88 4.31 -0.61
C THR A 135 -6.38 4.17 -0.81
N PHE A 136 -7.11 5.24 -0.54
CA PHE A 136 -8.53 5.39 -0.83
C PHE A 136 -8.83 6.30 -2.04
N HIS A 137 -7.79 6.83 -2.71
CA HIS A 137 -7.93 7.65 -3.91
C HIS A 137 -7.74 6.84 -5.19
N ALA A 138 -8.76 6.72 -6.01
CA ALA A 138 -8.66 6.00 -7.29
C ALA A 138 -7.58 6.56 -8.23
N ALA A 139 -7.29 7.87 -8.16
CA ALA A 139 -6.19 8.47 -8.93
C ALA A 139 -4.81 7.94 -8.49
N VAL A 140 -4.57 7.86 -7.18
CA VAL A 140 -3.33 7.30 -6.61
C VAL A 140 -3.22 5.81 -6.95
N ALA A 141 -4.32 5.06 -6.84
CA ALA A 141 -4.37 3.65 -7.22
C ALA A 141 -3.95 3.44 -8.68
N ARG A 142 -4.50 4.24 -9.61
CA ARG A 142 -4.11 4.20 -11.03
C ARG A 142 -2.61 4.42 -11.22
N ASP A 143 -2.06 5.46 -10.60
CA ASP A 143 -0.66 5.84 -10.77
C ASP A 143 0.29 4.80 -10.13
N ALA A 144 -0.07 4.24 -8.99
CA ALA A 144 0.66 3.18 -8.31
C ALA A 144 0.66 1.86 -9.13
N LEU A 145 -0.49 1.48 -9.70
CA LEU A 145 -0.60 0.30 -10.57
C LEU A 145 0.24 0.48 -11.85
N ALA A 146 0.24 1.68 -12.43
CA ALA A 146 1.11 2.00 -13.57
C ALA A 146 2.60 1.95 -13.20
N ALA A 147 2.97 2.24 -11.96
CA ALA A 147 4.33 2.15 -11.45
C ALA A 147 4.77 0.72 -11.10
N GLY A 148 3.86 -0.24 -11.05
CA GLY A 148 4.15 -1.66 -10.84
C GLY A 148 3.61 -2.27 -9.54
N ALA A 149 2.63 -1.65 -8.90
CA ALA A 149 1.85 -2.28 -7.84
C ALA A 149 1.02 -3.45 -8.39
N ASP A 150 0.77 -4.45 -7.57
CA ASP A 150 0.00 -5.65 -7.92
C ASP A 150 -1.41 -5.62 -7.34
N LEU A 151 -1.60 -4.88 -6.24
CA LEU A 151 -2.90 -4.75 -5.59
C LEU A 151 -3.05 -3.40 -4.89
N ILE A 152 -4.29 -3.05 -4.62
CA ILE A 152 -4.67 -1.87 -3.84
C ILE A 152 -5.29 -2.34 -2.52
N ASN A 153 -4.85 -1.73 -1.42
CA ASN A 153 -5.43 -1.90 -0.09
C ASN A 153 -6.33 -0.67 0.20
N ASP A 154 -7.62 -0.82 -0.04
CA ASP A 154 -8.59 0.25 0.20
C ASP A 154 -9.19 0.13 1.60
N THR A 155 -8.62 0.90 2.53
CA THR A 155 -9.02 0.95 3.94
C THR A 155 -10.35 1.64 4.19
N THR A 156 -11.06 2.08 3.14
CA THR A 156 -12.36 2.75 3.23
C THR A 156 -13.52 1.95 2.61
N GLY A 157 -13.22 0.81 2.02
CA GLY A 157 -14.23 -0.04 1.39
C GLY A 157 -14.95 0.67 0.25
N LEU A 158 -14.21 1.16 -0.74
CA LEU A 158 -14.75 1.81 -1.94
C LEU A 158 -15.47 3.14 -1.68
N SER A 159 -14.89 4.01 -0.84
CA SER A 159 -15.41 5.37 -0.65
C SER A 159 -15.26 6.24 -1.92
N ASP A 160 -14.18 6.09 -2.70
CA ASP A 160 -14.09 6.66 -4.06
C ASP A 160 -14.85 5.75 -5.03
N PRO A 161 -15.94 6.23 -5.66
CA PRO A 161 -16.77 5.41 -6.55
C PRO A 161 -16.02 4.89 -7.80
N ARG A 162 -14.85 5.48 -8.13
CA ARG A 162 -14.02 5.08 -9.28
C ARG A 162 -13.01 3.99 -8.90
N MET A 163 -12.80 3.67 -7.62
CA MET A 163 -11.77 2.74 -7.16
C MET A 163 -11.93 1.37 -7.79
N ALA A 164 -13.12 0.77 -7.68
CA ALA A 164 -13.36 -0.57 -8.20
C ALA A 164 -13.13 -0.66 -9.72
N THR A 165 -13.61 0.31 -10.50
CA THR A 165 -13.41 0.33 -11.97
C THR A 165 -11.93 0.57 -12.33
N THR A 166 -11.21 1.37 -11.55
CA THR A 166 -9.76 1.60 -11.74
C THR A 166 -8.96 0.31 -11.54
N VAL A 167 -9.25 -0.43 -10.46
CA VAL A 167 -8.58 -1.71 -10.14
C VAL A 167 -8.93 -2.77 -11.19
N ALA A 168 -10.22 -2.87 -11.57
CA ALA A 168 -10.68 -3.81 -12.60
C ALA A 168 -9.99 -3.56 -13.95
N ALA A 169 -9.92 -2.30 -14.39
CA ALA A 169 -9.29 -1.93 -15.66
C ALA A 169 -7.79 -2.27 -15.71
N ALA A 170 -7.11 -2.23 -14.57
CA ALA A 170 -5.71 -2.63 -14.46
C ALA A 170 -5.53 -4.17 -14.34
N GLY A 171 -6.59 -4.93 -14.08
CA GLY A 171 -6.53 -6.35 -13.75
C GLY A 171 -5.81 -6.63 -12.42
N ALA A 172 -5.83 -5.69 -11.48
CA ALA A 172 -5.16 -5.78 -10.19
C ALA A 172 -6.02 -6.49 -9.13
N SER A 173 -5.43 -6.80 -7.98
CA SER A 173 -6.15 -7.31 -6.81
C SER A 173 -6.60 -6.17 -5.91
N LEU A 174 -7.63 -6.41 -5.09
CA LEU A 174 -8.21 -5.43 -4.20
C LEU A 174 -8.43 -6.01 -2.80
N ILE A 175 -7.98 -5.27 -1.77
CA ILE A 175 -8.38 -5.51 -0.39
C ILE A 175 -9.53 -4.55 -0.08
N LEU A 176 -10.64 -5.11 0.42
CA LEU A 176 -11.83 -4.40 0.85
C LEU A 176 -11.88 -4.39 2.37
N THR A 177 -11.62 -3.23 2.97
CA THR A 177 -11.60 -3.08 4.42
C THR A 177 -12.88 -2.41 4.93
N HIS A 178 -13.42 -2.94 6.02
CA HIS A 178 -14.52 -2.27 6.73
C HIS A 178 -14.01 -1.06 7.51
N SER A 179 -14.58 0.10 7.22
CA SER A 179 -14.43 1.35 7.97
C SER A 179 -15.75 2.12 7.98
N ALA A 180 -16.20 2.54 9.16
CA ALA A 180 -17.46 3.27 9.32
C ALA A 180 -17.31 4.78 9.09
N ALA A 181 -16.11 5.34 9.29
CA ALA A 181 -15.87 6.76 9.10
C ALA A 181 -15.46 7.08 7.66
N GLN A 182 -15.72 8.33 7.26
CA GLN A 182 -15.11 8.89 6.07
C GLN A 182 -13.58 9.01 6.26
N PRO A 183 -12.80 8.94 5.18
CA PRO A 183 -11.35 9.07 5.27
C PRO A 183 -10.92 10.29 6.09
N ARG A 184 -9.95 10.11 6.99
CA ARG A 184 -9.38 11.16 7.84
C ARG A 184 -10.36 11.85 8.81
N GLN A 185 -11.61 11.38 8.90
CA GLN A 185 -12.60 11.90 9.86
C GLN A 185 -12.55 11.11 11.17
N PRO A 186 -12.63 11.81 12.33
CA PRO A 186 -12.75 11.13 13.62
C PRO A 186 -14.12 10.47 13.79
N LEU A 187 -14.16 9.30 14.40
CA LEU A 187 -15.37 8.65 14.88
C LEU A 187 -15.13 8.18 16.32
N PRO A 188 -15.20 9.08 17.32
CA PRO A 188 -14.73 8.80 18.68
C PRO A 188 -15.58 7.78 19.45
N HIS A 189 -16.85 7.63 19.09
CA HIS A 189 -17.78 6.70 19.75
C HIS A 189 -18.53 5.89 18.69
N PRO A 190 -17.88 4.90 18.05
CA PRO A 190 -18.53 4.09 17.03
C PRO A 190 -19.68 3.29 17.67
N GLN A 191 -20.87 3.37 17.05
CA GLN A 191 -22.05 2.66 17.50
C GLN A 191 -22.36 1.52 16.54
N TYR A 192 -22.60 0.34 17.09
CA TYR A 192 -23.04 -0.86 16.37
C TYR A 192 -24.09 -1.55 17.27
N ASP A 193 -25.19 -1.99 16.69
CA ASP A 193 -26.14 -2.87 17.36
C ASP A 193 -25.57 -4.30 17.46
N ASP A 194 -25.00 -4.77 16.36
CA ASP A 194 -24.24 -6.02 16.25
C ASP A 194 -23.07 -5.81 15.29
N VAL A 195 -21.89 -5.54 15.82
CA VAL A 195 -20.71 -5.21 15.04
C VAL A 195 -20.31 -6.34 14.08
N VAL A 196 -20.53 -7.60 14.44
CA VAL A 196 -20.16 -8.74 13.58
C VAL A 196 -21.07 -8.79 12.36
N THR A 197 -22.38 -8.69 12.57
CA THR A 197 -23.37 -8.68 11.49
C THR A 197 -23.23 -7.44 10.60
N GLU A 198 -23.03 -6.27 11.18
CA GLU A 198 -22.89 -5.02 10.41
C GLU A 198 -21.63 -5.02 9.55
N VAL A 199 -20.48 -5.46 10.08
CA VAL A 199 -19.24 -5.63 9.31
C VAL A 199 -19.43 -6.64 8.18
N ARG A 200 -20.09 -7.77 8.45
CA ARG A 200 -20.41 -8.79 7.46
C ARG A 200 -21.26 -8.23 6.31
N ASN A 201 -22.32 -7.51 6.64
CA ASN A 201 -23.21 -6.91 5.64
C ASN A 201 -22.51 -5.83 4.81
N PHE A 202 -21.66 -5.01 5.44
CA PHE A 202 -20.84 -4.04 4.74
C PHE A 202 -19.89 -4.73 3.75
N LEU A 203 -19.17 -5.76 4.18
CA LEU A 203 -18.25 -6.48 3.30
C LEU A 203 -18.99 -7.19 2.15
N ALA A 204 -20.21 -7.70 2.39
CA ALA A 204 -21.05 -8.28 1.34
C ALA A 204 -21.40 -7.23 0.26
N ASP A 205 -21.90 -6.05 0.66
CA ASP A 205 -22.20 -4.96 -0.28
C ASP A 205 -20.96 -4.52 -1.07
N ARG A 206 -19.81 -4.40 -0.41
CA ARG A 206 -18.57 -3.99 -1.08
C ARG A 206 -18.03 -5.06 -2.03
N LEU A 207 -18.18 -6.32 -1.67
CA LEU A 207 -17.85 -7.45 -2.54
C LEU A 207 -18.71 -7.43 -3.80
N ASP A 208 -20.02 -7.26 -3.67
CA ASP A 208 -20.95 -7.20 -4.81
C ASP A 208 -20.59 -6.03 -5.75
N ARG A 209 -20.25 -4.86 -5.18
CA ARG A 209 -19.80 -3.69 -5.97
C ARG A 209 -18.48 -3.96 -6.70
N ALA A 210 -17.53 -4.62 -6.08
CA ALA A 210 -16.24 -4.97 -6.71
C ALA A 210 -16.44 -5.97 -7.86
N LEU A 211 -17.27 -7.00 -7.64
CA LEU A 211 -17.62 -7.98 -8.67
C LEU A 211 -18.37 -7.34 -9.84
N ALA A 212 -19.34 -6.46 -9.56
CA ALA A 212 -20.08 -5.71 -10.59
C ALA A 212 -19.18 -4.78 -11.41
N ALA A 213 -18.10 -4.26 -10.84
CA ALA A 213 -17.08 -3.48 -11.55
C ALA A 213 -16.14 -4.34 -12.42
N GLY A 214 -16.22 -5.67 -12.34
CA GLY A 214 -15.43 -6.60 -13.13
C GLY A 214 -14.14 -7.10 -12.48
N ILE A 215 -13.96 -6.90 -11.17
CA ILE A 215 -12.82 -7.50 -10.45
C ILE A 215 -13.11 -8.99 -10.24
N PRO A 216 -12.26 -9.92 -10.73
CA PRO A 216 -12.44 -11.33 -10.50
C PRO A 216 -12.42 -11.69 -9.01
N ARG A 217 -13.26 -12.64 -8.62
CA ARG A 217 -13.42 -13.03 -7.20
C ARG A 217 -12.11 -13.45 -6.55
N GLU A 218 -11.27 -14.16 -7.26
CA GLU A 218 -9.95 -14.64 -6.83
C GLU A 218 -8.91 -13.51 -6.63
N ARG A 219 -9.25 -12.29 -7.02
CA ARG A 219 -8.43 -11.10 -6.82
C ARG A 219 -8.92 -10.21 -5.69
N ILE A 220 -9.90 -10.66 -4.90
CA ILE A 220 -10.47 -9.90 -3.80
C ILE A 220 -10.05 -10.51 -2.47
N VAL A 221 -9.63 -9.67 -1.53
CA VAL A 221 -9.36 -9.99 -0.13
C VAL A 221 -10.30 -9.15 0.73
N LEU A 222 -10.83 -9.73 1.78
CA LEU A 222 -11.69 -9.02 2.74
C LEU A 222 -10.92 -8.71 4.02
N ASP A 223 -11.11 -7.52 4.58
CA ASP A 223 -10.57 -7.12 5.88
C ASP A 223 -11.71 -6.60 6.78
N PRO A 224 -12.05 -7.28 7.86
CA PRO A 224 -13.07 -6.81 8.81
C PRO A 224 -12.65 -5.55 9.59
N GLY A 225 -11.41 -5.06 9.41
CA GLY A 225 -10.92 -3.81 9.95
C GLY A 225 -10.86 -3.77 11.48
N PRO A 226 -10.19 -4.70 12.19
CA PRO A 226 -10.00 -4.59 13.64
C PRO A 226 -9.39 -3.24 14.01
N ASP A 227 -9.86 -2.59 15.09
CA ASP A 227 -9.50 -1.24 15.54
C ASP A 227 -9.86 -0.08 14.59
N LEU A 228 -10.32 -0.35 13.38
CA LEU A 228 -10.75 0.72 12.48
C LEU A 228 -12.19 1.11 12.79
N ASN A 229 -12.38 2.28 13.41
CA ASN A 229 -13.70 2.76 13.87
C ASN A 229 -14.47 1.75 14.73
N LYS A 230 -13.77 1.08 15.61
CA LYS A 230 -14.30 0.12 16.58
C LYS A 230 -13.62 0.33 17.93
N SER A 231 -14.38 0.22 19.02
CA SER A 231 -13.80 0.13 20.36
C SER A 231 -13.05 -1.20 20.53
N THR A 232 -12.27 -1.31 21.60
CA THR A 232 -11.59 -2.56 21.96
C THR A 232 -12.58 -3.72 22.12
N VAL A 233 -13.73 -3.48 22.76
CA VAL A 233 -14.77 -4.52 22.95
C VAL A 233 -15.30 -4.96 21.59
N GLN A 234 -15.69 -4.03 20.72
CA GLN A 234 -16.19 -4.33 19.37
C GLN A 234 -15.13 -5.04 18.51
N THR A 235 -13.86 -4.64 18.65
CA THR A 235 -12.76 -5.33 17.98
C THR A 235 -12.61 -6.78 18.45
N LEU A 236 -12.72 -7.04 19.75
CA LEU A 236 -12.69 -8.40 20.29
C LEU A 236 -13.89 -9.25 19.82
N GLU A 237 -15.06 -8.65 19.66
CA GLU A 237 -16.24 -9.31 19.09
C GLU A 237 -16.00 -9.67 17.61
N VAL A 238 -15.49 -8.73 16.80
CA VAL A 238 -15.09 -8.98 15.40
C VAL A 238 -14.06 -10.11 15.32
N MET A 239 -13.07 -10.14 16.21
CA MET A 239 -12.05 -11.19 16.24
C MET A 239 -12.63 -12.56 16.60
N ARG A 240 -13.61 -12.64 17.49
CA ARG A 240 -14.33 -13.87 17.81
C ARG A 240 -15.22 -14.32 16.65
N GLY A 241 -15.78 -13.37 15.90
CA GLY A 241 -16.67 -13.60 14.76
C GLY A 241 -15.95 -13.79 13.42
N LEU A 242 -14.62 -13.96 13.36
CA LEU A 242 -13.86 -14.07 12.10
C LEU A 242 -14.38 -15.15 11.15
N HIS A 243 -14.94 -16.23 11.67
CA HIS A 243 -15.52 -17.34 10.87
C HIS A 243 -16.71 -16.88 10.02
N GLU A 244 -17.48 -15.84 10.46
CA GLU A 244 -18.58 -15.26 9.69
C GLU A 244 -18.07 -14.59 8.39
N TYR A 245 -16.89 -13.98 8.44
CA TYR A 245 -16.28 -13.38 7.26
C TYR A 245 -15.54 -14.41 6.41
N ALA A 246 -14.95 -15.44 7.02
CA ALA A 246 -14.35 -16.57 6.31
C ALA A 246 -15.38 -17.34 5.47
N ALA A 247 -16.65 -17.35 5.89
CA ALA A 247 -17.76 -17.98 5.16
C ALA A 247 -17.99 -17.37 3.74
N PHE A 248 -17.47 -16.19 3.44
CA PHE A 248 -17.46 -15.66 2.07
C PHE A 248 -16.58 -16.50 1.12
N GLY A 249 -15.71 -17.37 1.63
CA GLY A 249 -14.81 -18.18 0.80
C GLY A 249 -13.73 -17.40 0.08
N LEU A 250 -13.37 -16.22 0.61
CA LEU A 250 -12.30 -15.35 0.14
C LEU A 250 -11.20 -15.27 1.19
N PRO A 251 -9.95 -14.96 0.80
CA PRO A 251 -8.90 -14.70 1.77
C PRO A 251 -9.30 -13.55 2.70
N LEU A 252 -9.08 -13.72 4.01
CA LEU A 252 -9.21 -12.63 4.98
C LEU A 252 -7.83 -12.06 5.30
N LEU A 253 -7.74 -10.74 5.31
CA LEU A 253 -6.63 -9.99 5.89
C LEU A 253 -6.94 -9.68 7.36
N ALA A 254 -5.94 -9.83 8.21
CA ALA A 254 -5.97 -9.41 9.61
C ALA A 254 -4.80 -8.47 9.91
N ALA A 255 -5.13 -7.20 10.12
CA ALA A 255 -4.17 -6.15 10.48
C ALA A 255 -4.19 -5.94 11.99
N LEU A 256 -3.36 -6.67 12.75
CA LEU A 256 -3.44 -6.76 14.22
C LEU A 256 -2.20 -6.21 14.93
N SER A 257 -1.11 -5.96 14.17
CA SER A 257 0.20 -5.67 14.73
C SER A 257 0.23 -4.39 15.56
N ARG A 258 0.54 -4.53 16.83
CA ARG A 258 0.70 -3.46 17.84
C ARG A 258 -0.52 -2.54 17.99
N LYS A 259 -1.72 -3.02 17.64
CA LYS A 259 -2.97 -2.27 17.71
C LYS A 259 -3.43 -2.03 19.16
N ASP A 260 -4.32 -1.06 19.33
CA ASP A 260 -4.71 -0.59 20.66
C ASP A 260 -5.51 -1.63 21.44
N PHE A 261 -6.33 -2.46 20.78
CA PHE A 261 -7.04 -3.56 21.46
C PHE A 261 -6.07 -4.55 22.13
N VAL A 262 -4.86 -4.78 21.56
CA VAL A 262 -3.84 -5.63 22.19
C VAL A 262 -3.27 -4.96 23.44
N GLY A 263 -2.96 -3.67 23.33
CA GLY A 263 -2.44 -2.88 24.45
C GLY A 263 -3.43 -2.78 25.60
N GLU A 264 -4.68 -2.47 25.31
CA GLU A 264 -5.75 -2.34 26.32
C GLU A 264 -6.09 -3.68 26.97
N ALA A 265 -6.17 -4.76 26.19
CA ALA A 265 -6.45 -6.09 26.72
C ALA A 265 -5.38 -6.62 27.67
N LEU A 266 -4.12 -6.22 27.46
CA LEU A 266 -2.97 -6.72 28.23
C LEU A 266 -2.35 -5.68 29.18
N GLY A 267 -2.80 -4.42 29.15
CA GLY A 267 -2.20 -3.33 29.91
C GLY A 267 -0.78 -2.96 29.44
N LEU A 268 -0.48 -3.05 28.11
CA LEU A 268 0.85 -2.93 27.56
C LEU A 268 1.05 -1.66 26.73
N ALA A 269 2.22 -1.03 26.86
CA ALA A 269 2.66 0.02 25.97
C ALA A 269 2.91 -0.52 24.54
N LYS A 270 2.88 0.36 23.53
CA LYS A 270 2.94 -0.01 22.11
C LYS A 270 4.15 -0.88 21.75
N GLN A 271 5.30 -0.61 22.37
CA GLN A 271 6.56 -1.34 22.13
C GLN A 271 6.54 -2.77 22.66
N GLU A 272 5.69 -3.05 23.66
CA GLU A 272 5.61 -4.33 24.39
C GLU A 272 4.51 -5.26 23.84
N ARG A 273 3.87 -4.90 22.71
CA ARG A 273 2.70 -5.61 22.16
C ARG A 273 3.06 -6.73 21.18
N LEU A 274 4.33 -7.13 21.06
CA LEU A 274 4.73 -8.13 20.05
C LEU A 274 4.06 -9.48 20.30
N GLU A 275 4.21 -10.04 21.48
CA GLU A 275 3.68 -11.37 21.84
C GLU A 275 2.15 -11.40 21.75
N GLY A 276 1.48 -10.35 22.22
CA GLY A 276 0.03 -10.19 22.09
C GLY A 276 -0.42 -10.09 20.64
N SER A 277 0.34 -9.39 19.80
CA SER A 277 0.08 -9.30 18.36
C SER A 277 0.25 -10.65 17.66
N LEU A 278 1.28 -11.43 18.03
CA LEU A 278 1.50 -12.77 17.51
C LEU A 278 0.40 -13.74 17.95
N ALA A 279 -0.05 -13.67 19.21
CA ALA A 279 -1.16 -14.47 19.71
C ALA A 279 -2.46 -14.15 18.96
N ALA A 280 -2.77 -12.85 18.75
CA ALA A 280 -3.94 -12.42 17.98
C ALA A 280 -3.83 -12.86 16.50
N ALA A 281 -2.64 -12.84 15.90
CA ALA A 281 -2.40 -13.34 14.55
C ALA A 281 -2.60 -14.86 14.44
N ALA A 282 -2.12 -15.63 15.42
CA ALA A 282 -2.36 -17.09 15.47
C ALA A 282 -3.86 -17.39 15.57
N TRP A 283 -4.57 -16.69 16.46
CA TRP A 283 -6.03 -16.79 16.56
C TRP A 283 -6.71 -16.51 15.22
N ALA A 284 -6.34 -15.40 14.56
CA ALA A 284 -6.93 -15.02 13.29
C ALA A 284 -6.73 -16.11 12.21
N VAL A 285 -5.53 -16.68 12.10
CA VAL A 285 -5.23 -17.75 11.14
C VAL A 285 -6.07 -19.00 11.40
N GLN A 286 -6.23 -19.39 12.66
CA GLN A 286 -7.08 -20.54 13.04
C GLN A 286 -8.56 -20.30 12.73
N HIS A 287 -8.99 -19.02 12.69
CA HIS A 287 -10.38 -18.63 12.39
C HIS A 287 -10.57 -18.11 10.95
N GLY A 288 -9.67 -18.46 10.04
CA GLY A 288 -9.85 -18.25 8.61
C GLY A 288 -9.03 -17.14 7.95
N ALA A 289 -8.26 -16.36 8.72
CA ALA A 289 -7.36 -15.39 8.10
C ALA A 289 -6.25 -16.10 7.30
N ARG A 290 -5.91 -15.50 6.15
CA ARG A 290 -4.88 -16.00 5.24
C ARG A 290 -3.87 -14.93 4.83
N MET A 291 -4.05 -13.70 5.32
CA MET A 291 -3.10 -12.59 5.14
C MET A 291 -2.95 -11.84 6.45
N LEU A 292 -1.71 -11.57 6.87
CA LEU A 292 -1.37 -10.84 8.09
C LEU A 292 -0.61 -9.57 7.72
N ARG A 293 -1.16 -8.38 8.02
CA ARG A 293 -0.54 -7.08 7.77
C ARG A 293 0.18 -6.60 9.03
N VAL A 294 1.51 -6.45 8.96
CA VAL A 294 2.34 -6.36 10.17
C VAL A 294 3.52 -5.40 10.07
N HIS A 295 4.01 -4.93 11.24
CA HIS A 295 5.28 -4.22 11.40
C HIS A 295 6.44 -5.21 11.67
N ASP A 296 6.18 -6.25 12.48
CA ASP A 296 7.19 -7.21 12.94
C ASP A 296 7.27 -8.41 11.99
N VAL A 297 7.85 -8.19 10.80
CA VAL A 297 7.82 -9.14 9.67
C VAL A 297 8.44 -10.47 10.03
N GLN A 298 9.70 -10.50 10.47
CA GLN A 298 10.42 -11.74 10.72
C GLN A 298 9.72 -12.61 11.78
N ALA A 299 9.24 -12.00 12.88
CA ALA A 299 8.53 -12.72 13.93
C ALA A 299 7.22 -13.32 13.41
N THR A 300 6.48 -12.55 12.60
CA THR A 300 5.22 -13.02 12.00
C THR A 300 5.44 -14.09 10.93
N VAL A 301 6.48 -13.99 10.11
CA VAL A 301 6.84 -15.04 9.15
C VAL A 301 7.13 -16.36 9.88
N ARG A 302 7.91 -16.32 10.97
CA ARG A 302 8.17 -17.52 11.79
C ARG A 302 6.88 -18.13 12.36
N LEU A 303 6.00 -17.28 12.90
CA LEU A 303 4.66 -17.69 13.36
C LEU A 303 3.88 -18.37 12.22
N ALA A 304 3.74 -17.71 11.07
CA ALA A 304 2.96 -18.20 9.94
C ALA A 304 3.49 -19.56 9.45
N ARG A 305 4.81 -19.68 9.27
CA ARG A 305 5.42 -20.95 8.81
C ARG A 305 5.26 -22.07 9.84
N MET A 306 5.31 -21.76 11.15
CA MET A 306 5.04 -22.76 12.19
C MET A 306 3.58 -23.22 12.18
N LEU A 307 2.62 -22.28 12.01
CA LEU A 307 1.20 -22.63 11.87
C LEU A 307 0.94 -23.48 10.62
N GLU A 308 1.60 -23.18 9.49
CA GLU A 308 1.52 -24.00 8.27
C GLU A 308 2.02 -25.43 8.50
N VAL A 309 3.12 -25.61 9.23
CA VAL A 309 3.65 -26.94 9.58
C VAL A 309 2.68 -27.69 10.51
N LEU A 310 2.20 -27.03 11.57
CA LEU A 310 1.23 -27.63 12.50
C LEU A 310 -0.08 -28.04 11.83
N SER A 311 -0.49 -27.31 10.79
CA SER A 311 -1.70 -27.59 10.00
C SER A 311 -1.48 -28.65 8.90
N GLY A 312 -0.24 -29.16 8.73
CA GLY A 312 0.11 -30.07 7.64
C GLY A 312 0.05 -29.41 6.24
N TRP A 313 0.21 -28.09 6.17
CA TRP A 313 0.21 -27.33 4.92
C TRP A 313 1.62 -27.15 4.34
N ARG A 314 2.63 -27.34 5.17
CA ARG A 314 4.04 -27.18 4.83
C ARG A 314 4.87 -28.28 5.48
N GLU A 315 5.84 -28.79 4.74
CA GLU A 315 6.86 -29.67 5.29
C GLU A 315 7.83 -28.89 6.19
N PRO A 316 8.37 -29.51 7.24
CA PRO A 316 9.43 -28.93 8.06
C PRO A 316 10.63 -28.49 7.23
N ALA A 317 11.24 -27.35 7.60
CA ALA A 317 12.32 -26.73 6.83
C ALA A 317 13.69 -27.43 6.96
N GLY A 318 13.86 -28.33 7.90
CA GLY A 318 15.14 -28.98 8.18
C GLY A 318 15.00 -30.46 8.55
N PRO A 319 16.11 -31.18 8.74
CA PRO A 319 16.06 -32.56 9.15
C PRO A 319 15.46 -32.70 10.55
N LEU A 320 14.57 -33.69 10.71
CA LEU A 320 13.95 -33.99 11.99
C LEU A 320 14.84 -35.03 12.71
N ILE A 321 15.68 -34.55 13.62
CA ILE A 321 16.69 -35.37 14.30
C ILE A 321 16.46 -35.52 15.82
N HIS A 322 15.40 -34.87 16.35
CA HIS A 322 15.09 -35.00 17.77
C HIS A 322 14.43 -36.35 18.06
N ASN A 323 15.03 -37.14 18.95
CA ASN A 323 14.57 -38.49 19.35
C ASN A 323 14.35 -39.46 18.18
N VAL A 324 15.16 -39.38 17.11
CA VAL A 324 15.17 -40.29 15.97
C VAL A 324 16.29 -41.30 16.08
#